data_f334e7645f3bab768505aa4df4040497
#
_entry.id   f334e7645f3bab768505aa4df4040497
#
_cell.length_a   1.000
_cell.length_b   1.000
_cell.length_c   1.000
_cell.angle_alpha   90.00
_cell.angle_beta   90.00
_cell.angle_gamma   90.00
#
_symmetry.space_group_name_H-M   'P 1'
#
loop_
_entity.id
_entity.type
_entity.pdbx_description
1 polymer ?
#
loop_
_entity_poly.entity_id
_entity_poly.type
_entity_poly.pdbx_seq_one_letter_code
_entity_poly.pdbx_strand_id
1 'polypeptide(L)'
;MRLPTLRQLQYLTAVIDEKHFGRAAEKCHVTQSTLSAGIQDLEDLLEVGLLERTNRKVLTTPIGEEVADRARQILSLSDDLVDLAQAEKNPLAGRIRIGVIPTISPFLLPRVLPKIRKQLPELEVLLIEDQSERLLVQVENGTIDVAILAFPFNTRNLNYRVISQEPFWVALPRQHSLSKYESLQPHQLPINELLLLAEGHCMREHAISACQLPASAQRRSVQATSLYTLIEMVASGLGITLIPQMAINSDMVRHADICLRPLKQDSLAKREIGLVWRPSFRRTSTLEQLALSFAEAMDETSD
;
A
#
# COMPACT_ATOMS: atom_id res chain seq x y z
N MET A 1 27.22 -24.19 -16.04
CA MET A 1 26.96 -22.90 -15.36
C MET A 1 26.39 -23.25 -13.98
N ARG A 2 27.01 -22.85 -12.90
CA ARG A 2 26.43 -22.98 -11.55
C ARG A 2 25.34 -21.93 -11.38
N LEU A 3 24.19 -22.32 -10.82
CA LEU A 3 23.08 -21.40 -10.52
C LEU A 3 22.98 -21.19 -9.01
N PRO A 4 22.51 -19.99 -8.56
CA PRO A 4 22.18 -19.76 -7.16
C PRO A 4 21.10 -20.74 -6.68
N THR A 5 21.19 -21.18 -5.44
CA THR A 5 20.14 -21.97 -4.80
C THR A 5 19.07 -21.04 -4.22
N LEU A 6 17.81 -21.51 -4.12
CA LEU A 6 16.75 -20.75 -3.47
C LEU A 6 17.13 -20.39 -2.01
N ARG A 7 17.86 -21.24 -1.32
CA ARG A 7 18.34 -20.99 0.04
C ARG A 7 19.31 -19.80 0.13
N GLN A 8 20.26 -19.71 -0.80
CA GLN A 8 21.17 -18.56 -0.87
C GLN A 8 20.41 -17.26 -1.15
N LEU A 9 19.41 -17.29 -2.03
CA LEU A 9 18.55 -16.14 -2.30
C LEU A 9 17.73 -15.74 -1.07
N GLN A 10 17.18 -16.71 -0.31
CA GLN A 10 16.49 -16.46 0.96
C GLN A 10 17.41 -15.82 2.01
N TYR A 11 18.65 -16.27 2.10
CA TYR A 11 19.63 -15.71 3.04
C TYR A 11 19.94 -14.25 2.70
N LEU A 12 20.19 -13.96 1.43
CA LEU A 12 20.47 -12.60 0.97
C LEU A 12 19.31 -11.65 1.30
N THR A 13 18.11 -12.00 0.88
CA THR A 13 16.92 -11.17 1.13
C THR A 13 16.66 -10.97 2.63
N ALA A 14 16.80 -12.02 3.43
CA ALA A 14 16.63 -11.93 4.88
C ALA A 14 17.65 -10.99 5.54
N VAL A 15 18.93 -11.01 5.11
CA VAL A 15 19.94 -10.10 5.66
C VAL A 15 19.70 -8.65 5.28
N ILE A 16 19.27 -8.40 4.06
CA ILE A 16 18.93 -7.04 3.59
C ILE A 16 17.74 -6.48 4.35
N ASP A 17 16.69 -7.29 4.54
CA ASP A 17 15.46 -6.87 5.24
C ASP A 17 15.73 -6.62 6.73
N GLU A 18 16.46 -7.53 7.41
CA GLU A 18 16.75 -7.43 8.84
C GLU A 18 17.92 -6.49 9.16
N LYS A 19 18.76 -6.16 8.19
CA LYS A 19 20.01 -5.39 8.37
C LYS A 19 20.90 -5.91 9.50
N HIS A 20 20.78 -7.23 9.77
CA HIS A 20 21.47 -7.92 10.89
C HIS A 20 21.56 -9.43 10.65
N PHE A 21 22.78 -9.96 10.57
CA PHE A 21 23.02 -11.39 10.30
C PHE A 21 22.38 -12.35 11.32
N GLY A 22 22.40 -12.00 12.60
CA GLY A 22 21.82 -12.85 13.66
C GLY A 22 20.29 -12.97 13.51
N ARG A 23 19.57 -11.85 13.36
CA ARG A 23 18.11 -11.87 13.14
C ARG A 23 17.73 -12.56 11.85
N ALA A 24 18.49 -12.33 10.78
CA ALA A 24 18.27 -13.02 9.51
C ALA A 24 18.45 -14.53 9.64
N ALA A 25 19.45 -14.99 10.41
CA ALA A 25 19.67 -16.41 10.66
C ALA A 25 18.52 -17.05 11.46
N GLU A 26 18.02 -16.36 12.50
CA GLU A 26 16.82 -16.78 13.24
C GLU A 26 15.60 -16.90 12.32
N LYS A 27 15.36 -15.91 11.48
CA LYS A 27 14.27 -15.90 10.49
C LYS A 27 14.38 -17.05 9.48
N CYS A 28 15.59 -17.40 9.07
CA CYS A 28 15.87 -18.52 8.17
C CYS A 28 16.00 -19.88 8.88
N HIS A 29 15.84 -19.94 10.21
CA HIS A 29 15.98 -21.14 11.03
C HIS A 29 17.34 -21.85 10.87
N VAL A 30 18.42 -21.06 10.83
CA VAL A 30 19.79 -21.56 10.70
C VAL A 30 20.74 -20.84 11.65
N THR A 31 21.99 -21.35 11.77
CA THR A 31 23.02 -20.62 12.50
C THR A 31 23.53 -19.41 11.68
N GLN A 32 24.02 -18.38 12.39
CA GLN A 32 24.60 -17.21 11.72
C GLN A 32 25.80 -17.59 10.83
N SER A 33 26.60 -18.59 11.23
CA SER A 33 27.72 -19.08 10.43
C SER A 33 27.25 -19.72 9.11
N THR A 34 26.20 -20.55 9.18
CA THR A 34 25.60 -21.17 7.98
C THR A 34 25.05 -20.12 7.01
N LEU A 35 24.34 -19.11 7.53
CA LEU A 35 23.80 -18.04 6.71
C LEU A 35 24.93 -17.21 6.09
N SER A 36 25.95 -16.84 6.88
CA SER A 36 27.10 -16.07 6.37
C SER A 36 27.89 -16.83 5.30
N ALA A 37 28.10 -18.14 5.48
CA ALA A 37 28.76 -18.98 4.47
C ALA A 37 27.92 -19.05 3.17
N GLY A 38 26.60 -19.24 3.29
CA GLY A 38 25.72 -19.27 2.10
C GLY A 38 25.69 -17.96 1.31
N ILE A 39 25.82 -16.81 2.00
CA ILE A 39 25.96 -15.51 1.31
C ILE A 39 27.33 -15.41 0.65
N GLN A 40 28.42 -15.81 1.33
CA GLN A 40 29.75 -15.80 0.75
C GLN A 40 29.81 -16.67 -0.51
N ASP A 41 29.26 -17.88 -0.46
CA ASP A 41 29.15 -18.78 -1.62
C ASP A 41 28.35 -18.16 -2.77
N LEU A 42 27.35 -17.31 -2.49
CA LEU A 42 26.59 -16.59 -3.49
C LEU A 42 27.42 -15.45 -4.10
N GLU A 43 28.13 -14.68 -3.29
CA GLU A 43 29.04 -13.63 -3.74
C GLU A 43 30.17 -14.20 -4.61
N ASP A 44 30.74 -15.32 -4.20
CA ASP A 44 31.79 -16.04 -4.95
C ASP A 44 31.24 -16.60 -6.28
N LEU A 45 29.99 -17.09 -6.29
CA LEU A 45 29.34 -17.60 -7.49
C LEU A 45 29.06 -16.49 -8.50
N LEU A 46 28.67 -15.31 -8.02
CA LEU A 46 28.31 -14.15 -8.87
C LEU A 46 29.53 -13.27 -9.18
N GLU A 47 30.67 -13.53 -8.53
CA GLU A 47 31.93 -12.76 -8.64
C GLU A 47 31.74 -11.27 -8.29
N VAL A 48 30.78 -10.95 -7.41
CA VAL A 48 30.50 -9.57 -6.94
C VAL A 48 30.19 -9.54 -5.44
N GLY A 49 30.59 -8.47 -4.77
CA GLY A 49 30.19 -8.20 -3.40
C GLY A 49 28.75 -7.64 -3.34
N LEU A 50 27.86 -8.34 -2.66
CA LEU A 50 26.47 -7.93 -2.49
C LEU A 50 26.26 -7.12 -1.21
N LEU A 51 27.08 -7.36 -0.18
CA LEU A 51 26.99 -6.73 1.13
C LEU A 51 28.34 -6.12 1.53
N GLU A 52 28.29 -4.90 2.05
CA GLU A 52 29.41 -4.29 2.76
C GLU A 52 29.34 -4.65 4.25
N ARG A 53 30.35 -5.35 4.74
CA ARG A 53 30.45 -5.78 6.13
C ARG A 53 31.27 -4.78 6.92
N THR A 54 30.61 -3.96 7.73
CA THR A 54 31.29 -3.17 8.76
C THR A 54 31.04 -3.79 10.12
N ASN A 55 31.93 -3.55 11.09
CA ASN A 55 31.82 -4.13 12.45
C ASN A 55 30.53 -3.73 13.20
N ARG A 56 29.70 -2.84 12.66
CA ARG A 56 28.49 -2.31 13.32
C ARG A 56 27.23 -2.32 12.47
N LYS A 57 27.31 -2.45 11.13
CA LYS A 57 26.16 -2.39 10.23
C LYS A 57 26.39 -3.25 9.01
N VAL A 58 25.30 -3.81 8.52
CA VAL A 58 25.22 -4.43 7.19
C VAL A 58 24.68 -3.37 6.24
N LEU A 59 25.45 -3.05 5.22
CA LEU A 59 25.01 -2.18 4.13
C LEU A 59 24.92 -3.01 2.85
N THR A 60 23.93 -2.74 2.04
CA THR A 60 23.76 -3.39 0.74
C THR A 60 24.50 -2.57 -0.32
N THR A 61 25.24 -3.23 -1.20
CA THR A 61 25.82 -2.56 -2.36
C THR A 61 24.73 -2.26 -3.40
N PRO A 62 24.93 -1.30 -4.33
CA PRO A 62 23.96 -1.05 -5.41
C PRO A 62 23.60 -2.31 -6.20
N ILE A 63 24.60 -3.14 -6.56
CA ILE A 63 24.37 -4.43 -7.22
C ILE A 63 23.68 -5.43 -6.30
N GLY A 64 23.94 -5.37 -4.98
CA GLY A 64 23.27 -6.18 -3.97
C GLY A 64 21.76 -5.92 -3.91
N GLU A 65 21.33 -4.67 -4.01
CA GLU A 65 19.89 -4.32 -4.10
C GLU A 65 19.24 -4.88 -5.37
N GLU A 66 19.89 -4.73 -6.52
CA GLU A 66 19.38 -5.27 -7.80
C GLU A 66 19.27 -6.80 -7.77
N VAL A 67 20.30 -7.49 -7.22
CA VAL A 67 20.28 -8.95 -7.06
C VAL A 67 19.21 -9.37 -6.07
N ALA A 68 19.01 -8.63 -4.97
CA ALA A 68 17.96 -8.93 -4.00
C ALA A 68 16.55 -8.79 -4.60
N ASP A 69 16.32 -7.78 -5.43
CA ASP A 69 15.03 -7.63 -6.12
C ASP A 69 14.76 -8.79 -7.08
N ARG A 70 15.77 -9.24 -7.82
CA ARG A 70 15.65 -10.46 -8.65
C ARG A 70 15.47 -11.72 -7.79
N ALA A 71 16.17 -11.81 -6.65
CA ALA A 71 16.03 -12.92 -5.72
C ALA A 71 14.58 -13.00 -5.17
N ARG A 72 13.98 -11.87 -4.79
CA ARG A 72 12.58 -11.83 -4.35
C ARG A 72 11.62 -12.32 -5.44
N GLN A 73 11.83 -11.92 -6.70
CA GLN A 73 11.03 -12.39 -7.83
C GLN A 73 11.13 -13.92 -8.01
N ILE A 74 12.34 -14.48 -7.95
CA ILE A 74 12.56 -15.93 -8.08
C ILE A 74 11.89 -16.69 -6.91
N LEU A 75 12.04 -16.19 -5.69
CA LEU A 75 11.42 -16.78 -4.50
C LEU A 75 9.90 -16.73 -4.59
N SER A 76 9.35 -15.61 -5.04
CA SER A 76 7.90 -15.48 -5.27
C SER A 76 7.39 -16.47 -6.34
N LEU A 77 8.10 -16.63 -7.45
CA LEU A 77 7.72 -17.63 -8.46
C LEU A 77 7.81 -19.06 -7.93
N SER A 78 8.75 -19.33 -7.01
CA SER A 78 8.84 -20.63 -6.34
C SER A 78 7.65 -20.86 -5.39
N ASP A 79 7.23 -19.83 -4.65
CA ASP A 79 6.02 -19.87 -3.81
C ASP A 79 4.76 -20.04 -4.68
N ASP A 80 4.65 -19.29 -5.80
CA ASP A 80 3.55 -19.40 -6.76
C ASP A 80 3.41 -20.82 -7.34
N LEU A 81 4.55 -21.54 -7.53
CA LEU A 81 4.53 -22.92 -8.00
C LEU A 81 3.91 -23.87 -6.95
N VAL A 82 4.21 -23.66 -5.67
CA VAL A 82 3.59 -24.43 -4.58
C VAL A 82 2.10 -24.10 -4.47
N ASP A 83 1.76 -22.81 -4.53
CA ASP A 83 0.37 -22.35 -4.49
C ASP A 83 -0.44 -22.88 -5.68
N LEU A 84 0.14 -22.92 -6.89
CA LEU A 84 -0.50 -23.49 -8.07
C LEU A 84 -0.86 -24.97 -7.88
N ALA A 85 0.06 -25.75 -7.32
CA ALA A 85 -0.17 -27.17 -7.04
C ALA A 85 -1.23 -27.39 -5.94
N GLN A 86 -1.31 -26.49 -4.96
CA GLN A 86 -2.32 -26.51 -3.91
C GLN A 86 -3.69 -26.04 -4.42
N ALA A 87 -3.71 -25.01 -5.27
CA ALA A 87 -4.93 -24.46 -5.85
C ALA A 87 -5.70 -25.46 -6.76
N GLU A 88 -5.03 -26.47 -7.30
CA GLU A 88 -5.70 -27.56 -8.02
C GLU A 88 -6.61 -28.37 -7.08
N LYS A 89 -6.25 -28.44 -5.79
CA LYS A 89 -7.05 -29.12 -4.76
C LYS A 89 -8.11 -28.20 -4.13
N ASN A 90 -7.76 -26.98 -3.85
CA ASN A 90 -8.66 -25.95 -3.29
C ASN A 90 -8.21 -24.53 -3.75
N PRO A 91 -8.83 -23.98 -4.82
CA PRO A 91 -8.45 -22.68 -5.39
C PRO A 91 -8.55 -21.49 -4.42
N LEU A 92 -9.35 -21.62 -3.36
CA LEU A 92 -9.64 -20.56 -2.38
C LEU A 92 -8.90 -20.74 -1.04
N ALA A 93 -8.02 -21.74 -0.93
CA ALA A 93 -7.21 -21.99 0.27
C ALA A 93 -5.79 -21.39 0.14
N GLY A 94 -5.04 -21.48 1.24
CA GLY A 94 -3.63 -21.07 1.31
C GLY A 94 -3.46 -19.61 1.73
N ARG A 95 -2.25 -19.08 1.56
CA ARG A 95 -1.88 -17.75 2.03
C ARG A 95 -2.01 -16.71 0.90
N ILE A 96 -2.44 -15.50 1.24
CA ILE A 96 -2.39 -14.32 0.37
C ILE A 96 -1.89 -13.10 1.14
N ARG A 97 -0.95 -12.38 0.54
CA ARG A 97 -0.35 -11.15 1.08
C ARG A 97 -0.98 -9.95 0.38
N ILE A 98 -1.71 -9.13 1.14
CA ILE A 98 -2.44 -7.97 0.61
C ILE A 98 -1.85 -6.68 1.16
N GLY A 99 -1.36 -5.83 0.26
CA GLY A 99 -0.97 -4.46 0.59
C GLY A 99 -2.15 -3.50 0.49
N VAL A 100 -2.28 -2.57 1.42
CA VAL A 100 -3.35 -1.57 1.41
C VAL A 100 -2.80 -0.21 1.78
N ILE A 101 -3.23 0.84 1.07
CA ILE A 101 -2.80 2.21 1.39
C ILE A 101 -3.47 2.75 2.66
N PRO A 102 -2.78 3.63 3.44
CA PRO A 102 -3.27 4.15 4.72
C PRO A 102 -4.59 4.93 4.64
N THR A 103 -4.97 5.44 3.46
CA THR A 103 -6.23 6.16 3.26
C THR A 103 -7.41 5.24 2.90
N ILE A 104 -7.20 3.93 2.87
CA ILE A 104 -8.21 2.88 2.65
C ILE A 104 -8.25 1.92 3.84
N SER A 105 -7.08 1.48 4.29
CA SER A 105 -6.89 0.43 5.29
C SER A 105 -7.80 0.56 6.53
N PRO A 106 -7.80 1.68 7.29
CA PRO A 106 -8.56 1.78 8.54
C PRO A 106 -10.08 1.81 8.34
N PHE A 107 -10.55 2.13 7.15
CA PHE A 107 -11.98 2.27 6.85
C PHE A 107 -12.58 1.00 6.23
N LEU A 108 -11.81 0.31 5.39
CA LEU A 108 -12.28 -0.84 4.60
C LEU A 108 -11.98 -2.18 5.27
N LEU A 109 -10.76 -2.36 5.83
CA LEU A 109 -10.35 -3.65 6.38
C LEU A 109 -11.23 -4.16 7.53
N PRO A 110 -11.65 -3.34 8.52
CA PRO A 110 -12.52 -3.80 9.60
C PRO A 110 -13.86 -4.36 9.13
N ARG A 111 -14.33 -3.94 7.95
CA ARG A 111 -15.61 -4.37 7.36
C ARG A 111 -15.44 -5.62 6.50
N VAL A 112 -14.38 -5.67 5.69
CA VAL A 112 -14.18 -6.76 4.74
C VAL A 112 -13.55 -8.01 5.35
N LEU A 113 -12.64 -7.88 6.31
CA LEU A 113 -11.94 -9.03 6.88
C LEU A 113 -12.86 -10.05 7.58
N PRO A 114 -13.89 -9.64 8.36
CA PRO A 114 -14.83 -10.58 8.92
C PRO A 114 -15.60 -11.36 7.84
N LYS A 115 -15.93 -10.70 6.71
CA LYS A 115 -16.61 -11.34 5.56
C LYS A 115 -15.69 -12.35 4.87
N ILE A 116 -14.45 -11.95 4.55
CA ILE A 116 -13.46 -12.84 3.94
C ILE A 116 -13.24 -14.06 4.84
N ARG A 117 -13.05 -13.86 6.15
CA ARG A 117 -12.83 -14.97 7.09
C ARG A 117 -14.01 -15.96 7.14
N LYS A 118 -15.24 -15.46 6.95
CA LYS A 118 -16.46 -16.29 6.90
C LYS A 118 -16.63 -17.00 5.56
N GLN A 119 -16.35 -16.31 4.46
CA GLN A 119 -16.57 -16.82 3.09
C GLN A 119 -15.41 -17.72 2.63
N LEU A 120 -14.19 -17.44 3.07
CA LEU A 120 -12.95 -18.09 2.67
C LEU A 120 -12.16 -18.57 3.92
N PRO A 121 -12.69 -19.52 4.70
CA PRO A 121 -12.12 -19.91 6.00
C PRO A 121 -10.73 -20.54 5.92
N GLU A 122 -10.37 -21.09 4.76
CA GLU A 122 -9.06 -21.70 4.51
C GLU A 122 -8.05 -20.71 3.89
N LEU A 123 -8.46 -19.45 3.66
CA LEU A 123 -7.58 -18.40 3.16
C LEU A 123 -6.92 -17.65 4.33
N GLU A 124 -5.61 -17.77 4.46
CA GLU A 124 -4.80 -16.98 5.40
C GLU A 124 -4.45 -15.64 4.77
N VAL A 125 -5.04 -14.55 5.27
CA VAL A 125 -4.77 -13.19 4.79
C VAL A 125 -3.70 -12.53 5.64
N LEU A 126 -2.58 -12.17 5.01
CA LEU A 126 -1.53 -11.33 5.60
C LEU A 126 -1.67 -9.91 5.06
N LEU A 127 -1.68 -8.92 5.95
CA LEU A 127 -1.89 -7.51 5.61
C LEU A 127 -0.63 -6.69 5.81
N ILE A 128 -0.37 -5.81 4.86
CA ILE A 128 0.71 -4.83 4.91
C ILE A 128 0.10 -3.47 4.56
N GLU A 129 0.37 -2.48 5.41
CA GLU A 129 0.01 -1.09 5.13
C GLU A 129 1.25 -0.31 4.73
N ASP A 130 1.24 0.29 3.53
CA ASP A 130 2.34 1.13 3.06
C ASP A 130 1.84 2.13 1.98
N GLN A 131 2.71 3.03 1.56
CA GLN A 131 2.44 4.00 0.49
C GLN A 131 2.32 3.32 -0.88
N SER A 132 1.56 3.93 -1.79
CA SER A 132 1.25 3.36 -3.11
C SER A 132 2.48 2.93 -3.89
N GLU A 133 3.52 3.77 -3.98
CA GLU A 133 4.74 3.44 -4.73
C GLU A 133 5.48 2.22 -4.15
N ARG A 134 5.56 2.14 -2.82
CA ARG A 134 6.21 1.00 -2.15
C ARG A 134 5.42 -0.29 -2.34
N LEU A 135 4.08 -0.21 -2.27
CA LEU A 135 3.23 -1.37 -2.52
C LEU A 135 3.37 -1.86 -3.96
N LEU A 136 3.48 -0.97 -4.96
CA LEU A 136 3.73 -1.40 -6.34
C LEU A 136 5.05 -2.15 -6.49
N VAL A 137 6.13 -1.64 -5.90
CA VAL A 137 7.43 -2.33 -5.89
C VAL A 137 7.33 -3.70 -5.22
N GLN A 138 6.58 -3.79 -4.10
CA GLN A 138 6.36 -5.05 -3.40
C GLN A 138 5.51 -6.06 -4.22
N VAL A 139 4.55 -5.58 -5.02
CA VAL A 139 3.81 -6.43 -5.97
C VAL A 139 4.71 -6.90 -7.11
N GLU A 140 5.51 -6.00 -7.70
CA GLU A 140 6.44 -6.32 -8.80
C GLU A 140 7.46 -7.38 -8.40
N ASN A 141 8.03 -7.27 -7.20
CA ASN A 141 9.03 -8.23 -6.71
C ASN A 141 8.43 -9.44 -5.96
N GLY A 142 7.09 -9.51 -5.85
CA GLY A 142 6.37 -10.64 -5.26
C GLY A 142 6.39 -10.71 -3.72
N THR A 143 6.86 -9.66 -3.03
CA THR A 143 6.78 -9.57 -1.56
C THR A 143 5.33 -9.57 -1.09
N ILE A 144 4.43 -8.93 -1.85
CA ILE A 144 2.98 -9.02 -1.70
C ILE A 144 2.34 -9.55 -2.99
N ASP A 145 1.16 -10.12 -2.88
CA ASP A 145 0.45 -10.76 -3.99
C ASP A 145 -0.50 -9.78 -4.68
N VAL A 146 -1.18 -8.95 -3.90
CA VAL A 146 -2.18 -7.99 -4.35
C VAL A 146 -2.02 -6.69 -3.57
N ALA A 147 -2.18 -5.54 -4.23
CA ALA A 147 -2.29 -4.24 -3.56
C ALA A 147 -3.68 -3.64 -3.79
N ILE A 148 -4.22 -2.96 -2.78
CA ILE A 148 -5.44 -2.15 -2.87
C ILE A 148 -5.01 -0.69 -2.89
N LEU A 149 -5.23 -0.05 -4.03
CA LEU A 149 -4.80 1.31 -4.33
C LEU A 149 -5.97 2.19 -4.76
N ALA A 150 -5.71 3.49 -4.80
CA ALA A 150 -6.63 4.45 -5.40
C ALA A 150 -6.05 5.02 -6.70
N PHE A 151 -6.90 5.11 -7.73
CA PHE A 151 -6.57 5.62 -9.06
C PHE A 151 -7.15 7.03 -9.29
N PRO A 152 -6.55 7.81 -10.22
CA PRO A 152 -5.49 7.41 -11.16
C PRO A 152 -4.12 7.25 -10.47
N PHE A 153 -3.42 6.19 -10.82
CA PHE A 153 -2.05 5.92 -10.39
C PHE A 153 -1.33 5.10 -11.47
N ASN A 154 -0.04 5.34 -11.72
CA ASN A 154 0.72 4.58 -12.72
C ASN A 154 1.04 3.18 -12.19
N THR A 155 0.36 2.17 -12.69
CA THR A 155 0.54 0.76 -12.31
C THR A 155 1.70 0.08 -13.00
N ARG A 156 2.46 0.78 -13.85
CA ARG A 156 3.58 0.23 -14.63
C ARG A 156 3.12 -0.97 -15.48
N ASN A 157 3.74 -2.14 -15.30
CA ASN A 157 3.41 -3.38 -16.02
C ASN A 157 2.49 -4.31 -15.23
N LEU A 158 1.86 -3.83 -14.17
CA LEU A 158 0.97 -4.63 -13.32
C LEU A 158 -0.45 -4.63 -13.89
N ASN A 159 -1.15 -5.75 -13.67
CA ASN A 159 -2.57 -5.83 -13.94
C ASN A 159 -3.34 -5.09 -12.85
N TYR A 160 -4.50 -4.52 -13.20
CA TYR A 160 -5.38 -3.91 -12.22
C TYR A 160 -6.85 -4.10 -12.58
N ARG A 161 -7.72 -3.99 -11.58
CA ARG A 161 -9.17 -3.99 -11.72
C ARG A 161 -9.77 -2.98 -10.75
N VAL A 162 -10.50 -2.01 -11.28
CA VAL A 162 -11.31 -1.09 -10.47
C VAL A 162 -12.49 -1.85 -9.87
N ILE A 163 -12.74 -1.65 -8.59
CA ILE A 163 -13.82 -2.31 -7.83
C ILE A 163 -14.87 -1.34 -7.32
N SER A 164 -14.52 -0.06 -7.13
CA SER A 164 -15.45 0.97 -6.69
C SER A 164 -14.93 2.38 -7.01
N GLN A 165 -15.82 3.36 -6.88
CA GLN A 165 -15.51 4.78 -6.98
C GLN A 165 -16.10 5.52 -5.78
N GLU A 166 -15.39 6.52 -5.27
CA GLU A 166 -15.89 7.36 -4.20
C GLU A 166 -15.57 8.84 -4.39
N PRO A 167 -16.48 9.75 -3.99
CA PRO A 167 -16.23 11.18 -4.03
C PRO A 167 -15.34 11.65 -2.88
N PHE A 168 -14.83 12.86 -3.01
CA PHE A 168 -14.16 13.58 -1.94
C PHE A 168 -15.11 14.52 -1.20
N TRP A 169 -14.84 14.69 0.08
CA TRP A 169 -15.45 15.69 0.95
C TRP A 169 -14.40 16.67 1.43
N VAL A 170 -14.82 17.90 1.69
CA VAL A 170 -13.96 18.93 2.29
C VAL A 170 -14.18 18.92 3.79
N ALA A 171 -13.12 18.73 4.55
CA ALA A 171 -13.11 18.91 5.99
C ALA A 171 -12.67 20.34 6.32
N LEU A 172 -13.48 21.03 7.10
CA LEU A 172 -13.36 22.45 7.47
C LEU A 172 -13.40 22.60 8.99
N PRO A 173 -12.69 23.56 9.61
CA PRO A 173 -13.00 24.01 10.95
C PRO A 173 -14.48 24.42 11.06
N ARG A 174 -15.15 24.14 12.18
CA ARG A 174 -16.59 24.45 12.31
C ARG A 174 -16.94 25.92 12.02
N GLN A 175 -16.08 26.84 12.40
CA GLN A 175 -16.28 28.29 12.24
C GLN A 175 -15.74 28.82 10.91
N HIS A 176 -15.30 27.97 10.00
CA HIS A 176 -14.77 28.39 8.71
C HIS A 176 -15.84 29.06 7.83
N SER A 177 -15.47 30.11 7.09
CA SER A 177 -16.42 30.87 6.25
C SER A 177 -17.17 30.03 5.20
N LEU A 178 -16.55 28.94 4.74
CA LEU A 178 -17.15 27.99 3.80
C LEU A 178 -18.14 27.01 4.45
N SER A 179 -18.22 26.93 5.77
CA SER A 179 -19.15 26.02 6.47
C SER A 179 -20.62 26.36 6.23
N LYS A 180 -20.93 27.59 5.81
CA LYS A 180 -22.29 28.07 5.48
C LYS A 180 -22.87 27.47 4.18
N TYR A 181 -22.03 26.93 3.30
CA TYR A 181 -22.49 26.33 2.05
C TYR A 181 -22.84 24.87 2.26
N GLU A 182 -23.85 24.36 1.57
CA GLU A 182 -24.24 22.95 1.63
C GLU A 182 -23.26 22.04 0.89
N SER A 183 -22.59 22.58 -0.13
CA SER A 183 -21.58 21.89 -0.93
C SER A 183 -20.58 22.90 -1.48
N LEU A 184 -19.38 22.44 -1.82
CA LEU A 184 -18.28 23.28 -2.29
C LEU A 184 -17.85 22.86 -3.69
N GLN A 185 -17.34 23.83 -4.45
CA GLN A 185 -16.67 23.60 -5.72
C GLN A 185 -15.17 23.86 -5.58
N PRO A 186 -14.30 23.21 -6.37
CA PRO A 186 -12.85 23.34 -6.26
C PRO A 186 -12.34 24.76 -6.28
N HIS A 187 -12.90 25.61 -7.17
CA HIS A 187 -12.50 27.00 -7.29
C HIS A 187 -12.84 27.88 -6.08
N GLN A 188 -13.72 27.42 -5.19
CA GLN A 188 -14.09 28.12 -3.94
C GLN A 188 -13.10 27.82 -2.80
N LEU A 189 -12.26 26.77 -2.95
CA LEU A 189 -11.35 26.35 -1.89
C LEU A 189 -10.16 27.32 -1.81
N PRO A 190 -9.86 27.86 -0.62
CA PRO A 190 -8.70 28.71 -0.42
C PRO A 190 -7.43 27.87 -0.51
N ILE A 191 -6.77 27.92 -1.66
CA ILE A 191 -5.54 27.15 -1.94
C ILE A 191 -4.51 27.34 -0.82
N ASN A 192 -4.52 28.51 -0.19
CA ASN A 192 -3.59 28.88 0.87
C ASN A 192 -3.82 28.12 2.18
N GLU A 193 -4.96 27.57 2.40
CA GLU A 193 -5.37 26.86 3.61
C GLU A 193 -5.42 25.35 3.42
N LEU A 194 -5.19 24.86 2.19
CA LEU A 194 -5.30 23.45 1.89
C LEU A 194 -4.12 22.66 2.47
N LEU A 195 -4.40 21.76 3.39
CA LEU A 195 -3.46 20.81 3.98
C LEU A 195 -3.44 19.53 3.14
N LEU A 196 -2.25 19.01 2.86
CA LEU A 196 -2.05 17.81 2.03
C LEU A 196 -1.24 16.75 2.79
N LEU A 197 -1.45 15.49 2.43
CA LEU A 197 -0.57 14.41 2.85
C LEU A 197 0.84 14.58 2.26
N ALA A 198 1.81 13.96 2.91
CA ALA A 198 3.20 13.92 2.44
C ALA A 198 3.31 13.25 1.06
N GLU A 199 4.42 13.48 0.39
CA GLU A 199 4.75 12.82 -0.88
C GLU A 199 4.74 11.29 -0.72
N GLY A 200 4.39 10.57 -1.79
CA GLY A 200 4.22 9.11 -1.80
C GLY A 200 2.81 8.63 -1.45
N HIS A 201 1.92 9.50 -0.95
CA HIS A 201 0.51 9.18 -0.78
C HIS A 201 -0.29 9.57 -2.03
N CYS A 202 -0.94 8.61 -2.70
CA CYS A 202 -1.76 8.90 -3.89
C CYS A 202 -2.87 9.95 -3.62
N MET A 203 -3.39 10.00 -2.39
CA MET A 203 -4.40 10.99 -2.00
C MET A 203 -3.90 12.44 -2.10
N ARG A 204 -2.60 12.69 -1.97
CA ARG A 204 -2.01 14.01 -2.24
C ARG A 204 -2.23 14.40 -3.69
N GLU A 205 -1.87 13.54 -4.62
CA GLU A 205 -2.02 13.79 -6.07
C GLU A 205 -3.49 13.91 -6.46
N HIS A 206 -4.35 13.10 -5.86
CA HIS A 206 -5.80 13.21 -6.06
C HIS A 206 -6.34 14.56 -5.57
N ALA A 207 -5.90 15.05 -4.41
CA ALA A 207 -6.31 16.36 -3.90
C ALA A 207 -5.78 17.51 -4.77
N ILE A 208 -4.53 17.41 -5.24
CA ILE A 208 -3.94 18.37 -6.18
C ILE A 208 -4.76 18.41 -7.47
N SER A 209 -5.10 17.26 -8.04
CA SER A 209 -5.89 17.14 -9.26
C SER A 209 -7.33 17.64 -9.05
N ALA A 210 -8.00 17.18 -8.00
CA ALA A 210 -9.38 17.57 -7.69
C ALA A 210 -9.53 19.07 -7.44
N CYS A 211 -8.54 19.72 -6.84
CA CYS A 211 -8.52 21.15 -6.57
C CYS A 211 -7.85 21.97 -7.69
N GLN A 212 -7.35 21.33 -8.75
CA GLN A 212 -6.62 21.96 -9.87
C GLN A 212 -5.48 22.89 -9.39
N LEU A 213 -4.68 22.39 -8.42
CA LEU A 213 -3.67 23.19 -7.77
C LEU A 213 -2.48 23.48 -8.69
N PRO A 214 -2.00 24.73 -8.75
CA PRO A 214 -0.80 25.06 -9.49
C PRO A 214 0.45 24.45 -8.82
N ALA A 215 1.49 24.17 -9.61
CA ALA A 215 2.75 23.58 -9.11
C ALA A 215 3.38 24.37 -7.95
N SER A 216 3.19 25.70 -7.91
CA SER A 216 3.67 26.57 -6.82
C SER A 216 2.99 26.33 -5.48
N ALA A 217 1.76 25.83 -5.46
CA ALA A 217 1.02 25.52 -4.24
C ALA A 217 1.41 24.17 -3.60
N GLN A 218 2.17 23.35 -4.31
CA GLN A 218 2.57 22.00 -3.87
C GLN A 218 3.69 22.01 -2.80
N ARG A 219 4.42 23.12 -2.68
CA ARG A 219 5.54 23.28 -1.73
C ARG A 219 5.09 23.94 -0.43
N ARG A 220 4.42 23.22 0.47
CA ARG A 220 4.01 23.78 1.76
C ARG A 220 4.73 23.13 2.93
N SER A 221 4.90 23.94 3.98
CA SER A 221 5.69 23.61 5.18
C SER A 221 5.06 22.53 6.08
N VAL A 222 3.76 22.25 5.92
CA VAL A 222 3.06 21.27 6.76
C VAL A 222 2.71 20.06 5.93
N GLN A 223 3.35 18.93 6.24
CA GLN A 223 3.10 17.64 5.61
C GLN A 223 2.73 16.65 6.70
N ALA A 224 1.51 16.09 6.63
CA ALA A 224 1.08 15.02 7.50
C ALA A 224 1.30 13.67 6.81
N THR A 225 1.69 12.67 7.58
CA THR A 225 1.88 11.29 7.08
C THR A 225 0.62 10.43 7.21
N SER A 226 -0.41 10.93 7.92
CA SER A 226 -1.68 10.22 8.09
C SER A 226 -2.88 11.14 7.93
N LEU A 227 -4.00 10.56 7.50
CA LEU A 227 -5.28 11.27 7.40
C LEU A 227 -5.78 11.73 8.78
N TYR A 228 -5.50 10.94 9.84
CA TYR A 228 -5.83 11.31 11.21
C TYR A 228 -5.18 12.62 11.61
N THR A 229 -3.87 12.75 11.39
CA THR A 229 -3.13 14.00 11.68
C THR A 229 -3.71 15.19 10.91
N LEU A 230 -4.08 15.01 9.62
CA LEU A 230 -4.70 16.09 8.85
C LEU A 230 -6.03 16.54 9.46
N ILE A 231 -6.88 15.60 9.90
CA ILE A 231 -8.17 15.89 10.51
C ILE A 231 -7.99 16.67 11.82
N GLU A 232 -7.05 16.28 12.67
CA GLU A 232 -6.74 17.00 13.92
C GLU A 232 -6.19 18.41 13.67
N MET A 233 -5.41 18.58 12.60
CA MET A 233 -4.93 19.91 12.18
C MET A 233 -6.07 20.79 11.70
N VAL A 234 -7.04 20.24 10.96
CA VAL A 234 -8.25 20.95 10.55
C VAL A 234 -9.07 21.33 11.78
N ALA A 235 -9.28 20.41 12.72
CA ALA A 235 -10.00 20.66 13.97
C ALA A 235 -9.34 21.78 14.81
N SER A 236 -8.01 21.87 14.73
CA SER A 236 -7.23 22.95 15.38
C SER A 236 -7.22 24.29 14.61
N GLY A 237 -7.95 24.38 13.48
CA GLY A 237 -8.04 25.62 12.70
C GLY A 237 -6.84 25.95 11.83
N LEU A 238 -5.94 24.99 11.57
CA LEU A 238 -4.72 25.21 10.79
C LEU A 238 -4.95 25.27 9.27
N GLY A 239 -6.14 24.85 8.81
CA GLY A 239 -6.51 24.87 7.40
C GLY A 239 -7.67 23.93 7.10
N ILE A 240 -7.80 23.54 5.84
CA ILE A 240 -8.82 22.64 5.32
C ILE A 240 -8.16 21.46 4.63
N THR A 241 -8.88 20.34 4.47
CA THR A 241 -8.35 19.20 3.69
C THR A 241 -9.46 18.46 2.95
N LEU A 242 -9.07 17.60 2.00
CA LEU A 242 -9.98 16.62 1.40
C LEU A 242 -9.92 15.32 2.16
N ILE A 243 -11.07 14.69 2.33
CA ILE A 243 -11.20 13.34 2.88
C ILE A 243 -12.04 12.46 1.94
N PRO A 244 -11.77 11.17 1.88
CA PRO A 244 -12.56 10.24 1.06
C PRO A 244 -13.92 9.95 1.72
N GLN A 245 -14.93 9.62 0.92
CA GLN A 245 -16.27 9.25 1.38
C GLN A 245 -16.23 8.17 2.48
N MET A 246 -15.42 7.12 2.31
CA MET A 246 -15.32 6.03 3.29
C MET A 246 -14.89 6.46 4.69
N ALA A 247 -14.25 7.63 4.82
CA ALA A 247 -13.75 8.13 6.10
C ALA A 247 -14.82 8.91 6.89
N ILE A 248 -15.88 9.44 6.25
CA ILE A 248 -16.82 10.39 6.89
C ILE A 248 -17.58 9.81 8.08
N ASN A 249 -17.87 8.52 8.05
CA ASN A 249 -18.57 7.81 9.12
C ASN A 249 -17.63 7.16 10.14
N SER A 250 -16.32 7.38 10.06
CA SER A 250 -15.34 6.85 11.00
C SER A 250 -15.38 7.59 12.34
N ASP A 251 -15.01 6.93 13.42
CA ASP A 251 -14.90 7.55 14.75
C ASP A 251 -13.91 8.71 14.75
N MET A 252 -12.86 8.63 13.94
CA MET A 252 -11.89 9.69 13.72
C MET A 252 -12.54 11.00 13.29
N VAL A 253 -13.48 10.93 12.34
CA VAL A 253 -14.18 12.11 11.80
C VAL A 253 -15.32 12.54 12.69
N ARG A 254 -16.08 11.60 13.25
CA ARG A 254 -17.25 11.89 14.11
C ARG A 254 -16.89 12.64 15.39
N HIS A 255 -15.73 12.36 15.98
CA HIS A 255 -15.29 13.00 17.22
C HIS A 255 -14.44 14.25 17.00
N ALA A 256 -14.03 14.54 15.78
CA ALA A 256 -13.27 15.75 15.46
C ALA A 256 -14.20 16.99 15.41
N ASP A 257 -13.69 18.13 15.89
CA ASP A 257 -14.42 19.41 15.82
C ASP A 257 -14.34 20.06 14.44
N ILE A 258 -14.88 19.36 13.44
CA ILE A 258 -14.87 19.75 12.04
C ILE A 258 -16.28 19.81 11.44
N CYS A 259 -16.39 20.46 10.30
CA CYS A 259 -17.56 20.48 9.45
C CYS A 259 -17.22 19.82 8.11
N LEU A 260 -18.09 18.96 7.61
CA LEU A 260 -17.90 18.28 6.33
C LEU A 260 -18.82 18.88 5.26
N ARG A 261 -18.28 19.06 4.06
CA ARG A 261 -19.04 19.50 2.88
C ARG A 261 -18.68 18.65 1.65
N PRO A 262 -19.65 18.12 0.93
CA PRO A 262 -19.36 17.41 -0.31
C PRO A 262 -18.66 18.32 -1.31
N LEU A 263 -17.61 17.81 -1.94
CA LEU A 263 -16.96 18.50 -3.05
C LEU A 263 -17.72 18.16 -4.33
N LYS A 264 -18.47 19.13 -4.87
CA LYS A 264 -19.17 18.99 -6.14
C LYS A 264 -18.21 19.29 -7.28
N GLN A 265 -17.96 18.28 -8.08
CA GLN A 265 -17.26 18.42 -9.34
C GLN A 265 -17.69 17.31 -10.30
N ASP A 266 -17.56 17.59 -11.60
CA ASP A 266 -17.63 16.57 -12.65
C ASP A 266 -16.50 15.55 -12.44
N SER A 267 -16.30 14.59 -13.21
CA SER A 267 -15.47 13.37 -13.06
C SER A 267 -14.15 13.41 -12.24
N LEU A 268 -13.55 14.59 -12.01
CA LEU A 268 -12.23 14.72 -11.33
C LEU A 268 -12.29 14.70 -9.79
N ALA A 269 -13.46 14.88 -9.18
CA ALA A 269 -13.63 14.88 -7.72
C ALA A 269 -13.90 13.48 -7.14
N LYS A 270 -13.55 12.44 -7.87
CA LYS A 270 -13.70 11.04 -7.45
C LYS A 270 -12.37 10.33 -7.56
N ARG A 271 -12.14 9.39 -6.67
CA ARG A 271 -11.07 8.40 -6.82
C ARG A 271 -11.66 7.03 -7.09
N GLU A 272 -11.00 6.25 -7.92
CA GLU A 272 -11.34 4.86 -8.14
C GLU A 272 -10.51 3.99 -7.20
N ILE A 273 -11.12 3.00 -6.59
CA ILE A 273 -10.43 2.02 -5.76
C ILE A 273 -10.31 0.72 -6.54
N GLY A 274 -9.15 0.10 -6.51
CA GLY A 274 -8.95 -1.14 -7.25
C GLY A 274 -7.85 -2.02 -6.68
N LEU A 275 -7.85 -3.25 -7.17
CA LEU A 275 -6.84 -4.27 -6.92
C LEU A 275 -5.75 -4.17 -7.99
N VAL A 276 -4.50 -4.35 -7.58
CA VAL A 276 -3.33 -4.40 -8.45
C VAL A 276 -2.55 -5.67 -8.15
N TRP A 277 -2.12 -6.41 -9.18
CA TRP A 277 -1.36 -7.64 -9.03
C TRP A 277 -0.40 -7.86 -10.21
N ARG A 278 0.62 -8.70 -10.02
CA ARG A 278 1.59 -9.03 -11.06
C ARG A 278 0.98 -9.93 -12.13
N PRO A 279 1.38 -9.84 -13.41
CA PRO A 279 0.85 -10.70 -14.48
C PRO A 279 1.10 -12.20 -14.26
N SER A 280 2.14 -12.55 -13.50
CA SER A 280 2.46 -13.94 -13.15
C SER A 280 1.56 -14.54 -12.07
N PHE A 281 0.80 -13.74 -11.31
CA PHE A 281 -0.11 -14.22 -10.28
C PHE A 281 -1.32 -14.93 -10.90
N ARG A 282 -1.48 -16.23 -10.61
CA ARG A 282 -2.44 -17.11 -11.32
C ARG A 282 -3.70 -17.44 -10.54
N ARG A 283 -3.80 -17.05 -9.26
CA ARG A 283 -4.97 -17.35 -8.41
C ARG A 283 -6.15 -16.41 -8.73
N THR A 284 -6.68 -16.52 -9.97
CA THR A 284 -7.75 -15.64 -10.48
C THR A 284 -9.04 -15.78 -9.68
N SER A 285 -9.43 -17.01 -9.28
CA SER A 285 -10.61 -17.24 -8.46
C SER A 285 -10.53 -16.55 -7.10
N THR A 286 -9.34 -16.54 -6.46
CA THR A 286 -9.12 -15.81 -5.21
C THR A 286 -9.24 -14.30 -5.42
N LEU A 287 -8.65 -13.77 -6.52
CA LEU A 287 -8.77 -12.35 -6.86
C LEU A 287 -10.23 -11.93 -7.09
N GLU A 288 -11.00 -12.77 -7.79
CA GLU A 288 -12.43 -12.50 -8.06
C GLU A 288 -13.24 -12.44 -6.76
N GLN A 289 -13.05 -13.40 -5.86
CA GLN A 289 -13.73 -13.43 -4.57
C GLN A 289 -13.32 -12.25 -3.69
N LEU A 290 -12.03 -11.90 -3.66
CA LEU A 290 -11.56 -10.71 -2.96
C LEU A 290 -12.18 -9.44 -3.55
N ALA A 291 -12.18 -9.28 -4.89
CA ALA A 291 -12.76 -8.13 -5.56
C ALA A 291 -14.25 -7.96 -5.20
N LEU A 292 -15.02 -9.05 -5.18
CA LEU A 292 -16.42 -9.03 -4.77
C LEU A 292 -16.58 -8.63 -3.31
N SER A 293 -15.82 -9.26 -2.39
CA SER A 293 -15.89 -8.95 -0.96
C SER A 293 -15.53 -7.49 -0.65
N PHE A 294 -14.53 -6.94 -1.34
CA PHE A 294 -14.14 -5.54 -1.20
C PHE A 294 -15.18 -4.60 -1.79
N ALA A 295 -15.74 -4.89 -2.96
CA ALA A 295 -16.80 -4.08 -3.57
C ALA A 295 -18.05 -4.01 -2.68
N GLU A 296 -18.54 -5.16 -2.18
CA GLU A 296 -19.67 -5.22 -1.25
C GLU A 296 -19.44 -4.42 0.03
N ALA A 297 -18.21 -4.47 0.58
CA ALA A 297 -17.88 -3.71 1.78
C ALA A 297 -17.81 -2.20 1.52
N MET A 298 -17.52 -1.78 0.28
CA MET A 298 -17.50 -0.37 -0.12
C MET A 298 -18.90 0.17 -0.39
N ASP A 299 -19.81 -0.60 -0.96
CA ASP A 299 -21.20 -0.19 -1.20
C ASP A 299 -21.91 0.12 0.13
N GLU A 300 -21.61 -0.66 1.18
CA GLU A 300 -22.10 -0.40 2.55
C GLU A 300 -21.53 0.90 3.19
N THR A 301 -20.53 1.52 2.59
CA THR A 301 -20.01 2.83 3.04
C THR A 301 -20.74 4.00 2.41
N SER A 302 -21.52 3.76 1.37
CA SER A 302 -22.20 4.80 0.59
C SER A 302 -23.59 5.16 1.17
N ASP A 303 -24.12 4.31 2.04
CA ASP A 303 -25.34 4.52 2.83
C ASP A 303 -25.00 5.09 4.23
#